data_5845c93853f9eff43cb4aa58462e00f9
#
_entry.id   5845c93853f9eff43cb4aa58462e00f9
#
_cell.length_a   1.000
_cell.length_b   1.000
_cell.length_c   1.000
_cell.angle_alpha   90.00
_cell.angle_beta   90.00
_cell.angle_gamma   90.00
#
_symmetry.space_group_name_H-M   'P 1'
#
loop_
_entity.id
_entity.type
_entity.pdbx_description
1 polymer ?
#
loop_
_entity_poly.entity_id
_entity_poly.type
_entity_poly.pdbx_seq_one_letter_code
_entity_poly.pdbx_strand_id
1 'polypeptide(L)'
;MSSAAVDEAVDTRLAPLHKPDCMRSLAESGLAGAVEEAARTKPFLGLCIGQQMLFEQSAEGPTPGLAVLGGRVVGFEITPERRAAGVKVPHMGWNEVWQVGPHALWRGIPDGSRFYFVHSYYCEPAEASLAAGRTDYAGAFTSAIARDNIFATQFHPEKSSVAGLTLLSNFATWKP
;
A
#
# COMPACT_ATOMS: atom_id res chain seq x y z
N MET A 1 26.22 -25.30 13.06
CA MET A 1 24.91 -24.68 13.22
C MET A 1 24.06 -25.16 12.07
N SER A 2 22.89 -25.75 12.32
CA SER A 2 22.06 -26.33 11.27
C SER A 2 21.34 -25.24 10.47
N SER A 3 21.13 -25.47 9.17
CA SER A 3 20.39 -24.60 8.24
C SER A 3 19.01 -24.18 8.80
N ALA A 4 18.32 -25.06 9.51
CA ALA A 4 17.03 -24.81 10.14
C ALA A 4 17.06 -23.66 11.19
N ALA A 5 18.15 -23.51 11.94
CA ALA A 5 18.26 -22.45 12.94
C ALA A 5 18.50 -21.06 12.32
N VAL A 6 19.04 -21.03 11.11
CA VAL A 6 19.22 -19.77 10.35
C VAL A 6 17.92 -19.35 9.70
N ASP A 7 17.13 -20.31 9.19
CA ASP A 7 15.82 -20.05 8.56
C ASP A 7 14.80 -19.58 9.61
N GLU A 8 14.80 -20.14 10.81
CA GLU A 8 13.92 -19.71 11.92
C GLU A 8 14.29 -18.32 12.45
N ALA A 9 15.57 -17.96 12.45
CA ALA A 9 16.03 -16.62 12.87
C ALA A 9 15.76 -15.53 11.81
N VAL A 10 15.66 -15.91 10.54
CA VAL A 10 15.29 -14.99 9.44
C VAL A 10 13.78 -14.73 9.46
N ASP A 11 12.96 -15.73 9.76
CA ASP A 11 11.50 -15.63 9.77
C ASP A 11 10.99 -14.74 10.91
N THR A 12 11.60 -14.78 12.07
CA THR A 12 11.26 -13.91 13.21
C THR A 12 11.64 -12.43 13.01
N ARG A 13 12.57 -12.12 12.10
CA ARG A 13 12.98 -10.73 11.80
C ARG A 13 12.18 -10.08 10.67
N LEU A 14 11.43 -10.86 9.93
CA LEU A 14 10.61 -10.44 8.79
C LEU A 14 9.12 -10.75 9.02
N ALA A 15 8.67 -10.76 10.28
CA ALA A 15 7.25 -10.85 10.56
C ALA A 15 6.51 -9.77 9.74
N PRO A 16 5.50 -10.13 8.96
CA PRO A 16 4.78 -9.16 8.16
C PRO A 16 4.21 -8.08 9.09
N LEU A 17 4.40 -6.82 8.72
CA LEU A 17 3.79 -5.71 9.44
C LEU A 17 2.27 -5.84 9.31
N HIS A 18 1.58 -5.97 10.44
CA HIS A 18 0.13 -5.99 10.51
C HIS A 18 -0.41 -4.61 10.88
N LYS A 19 -1.49 -4.18 10.23
CA LYS A 19 -2.09 -2.87 10.50
C LYS A 19 -2.40 -2.65 11.98
N PRO A 20 -2.98 -3.62 12.74
CA PRO A 20 -3.19 -3.46 14.17
C PRO A 20 -1.94 -3.11 14.97
N ASP A 21 -0.81 -3.76 14.66
CA ASP A 21 0.45 -3.51 15.35
C ASP A 21 1.03 -2.14 14.99
N CYS A 22 0.93 -1.73 13.73
CA CYS A 22 1.37 -0.41 13.28
C CYS A 22 0.53 0.70 13.92
N MET A 23 -0.79 0.54 13.99
CA MET A 23 -1.69 1.52 14.62
C MET A 23 -1.43 1.62 16.13
N ARG A 24 -1.20 0.48 16.80
CA ARG A 24 -0.82 0.46 18.22
C ARG A 24 0.50 1.19 18.46
N SER A 25 1.54 0.85 17.69
CA SER A 25 2.86 1.50 17.81
C SER A 25 2.79 2.98 17.53
N LEU A 26 1.97 3.41 16.55
CA LEU A 26 1.76 4.82 16.25
C LEU A 26 1.10 5.54 17.43
N ALA A 27 0.10 4.94 18.07
CA ALA A 27 -0.57 5.49 19.25
C ALA A 27 0.39 5.57 20.46
N GLU A 28 1.13 4.49 20.74
CA GLU A 28 2.09 4.40 21.85
C GLU A 28 3.26 5.39 21.69
N SER A 29 3.67 5.66 20.46
CA SER A 29 4.73 6.65 20.18
C SER A 29 4.28 8.10 20.35
N GLY A 30 2.98 8.37 20.45
CA GLY A 30 2.40 9.73 20.50
C GLY A 30 2.47 10.48 19.17
N LEU A 31 2.86 9.81 18.06
CA LEU A 31 3.04 10.45 16.75
C LEU A 31 1.76 10.54 15.91
N ALA A 32 0.65 9.92 16.32
CA ALA A 32 -0.59 9.88 15.55
C ALA A 32 -1.04 11.29 15.12
N GLY A 33 -1.12 12.25 16.03
CA GLY A 33 -1.50 13.61 15.71
C GLY A 33 -0.53 14.33 14.76
N ALA A 34 0.76 14.04 14.85
CA ALA A 34 1.75 14.61 13.94
C ALA A 34 1.61 14.04 12.51
N VAL A 35 1.29 12.75 12.38
CA VAL A 35 1.02 12.09 11.10
C VAL A 35 -0.26 12.64 10.48
N GLU A 36 -1.33 12.78 11.26
CA GLU A 36 -2.61 13.36 10.80
C GLU A 36 -2.42 14.82 10.35
N GLU A 37 -1.66 15.60 11.07
CA GLU A 37 -1.35 17.00 10.72
C GLU A 37 -0.52 17.05 9.42
N ALA A 38 0.49 16.19 9.28
CA ALA A 38 1.29 16.10 8.08
C ALA A 38 0.43 15.69 6.86
N ALA A 39 -0.49 14.73 7.03
CA ALA A 39 -1.41 14.31 5.98
C ALA A 39 -2.38 15.42 5.54
N ARG A 40 -2.65 16.41 6.39
CA ARG A 40 -3.50 17.56 6.04
C ARG A 40 -2.73 18.72 5.43
N THR A 41 -1.45 18.89 5.73
CA THR A 41 -0.77 20.18 5.49
C THR A 41 0.51 20.08 4.67
N LYS A 42 1.03 18.85 4.43
CA LYS A 42 2.33 18.66 3.76
C LYS A 42 2.18 17.63 2.64
N PRO A 43 3.04 17.68 1.60
CA PRO A 43 3.13 16.54 0.68
C PRO A 43 3.30 15.26 1.47
N PHE A 44 2.38 14.32 1.29
CA PHE A 44 2.31 13.09 2.08
C PHE A 44 2.38 11.86 1.18
N LEU A 45 3.31 10.95 1.47
CA LEU A 45 3.46 9.69 0.75
C LEU A 45 3.24 8.50 1.70
N GLY A 46 2.17 7.74 1.47
CA GLY A 46 1.91 6.50 2.19
C GLY A 46 2.35 5.28 1.39
N LEU A 47 3.18 4.39 1.96
CA LEU A 47 3.65 3.18 1.28
C LEU A 47 3.09 1.93 1.95
N CYS A 48 2.52 1.03 1.16
CA CYS A 48 1.97 -0.27 1.57
C CYS A 48 1.03 -0.13 2.77
N ILE A 49 1.46 -0.53 3.96
CA ILE A 49 0.70 -0.38 5.22
C ILE A 49 0.37 1.09 5.50
N GLY A 50 1.23 2.04 5.10
CA GLY A 50 0.99 3.48 5.23
C GLY A 50 -0.20 3.96 4.40
N GLN A 51 -0.48 3.35 3.23
CA GLN A 51 -1.72 3.59 2.50
C GLN A 51 -2.93 3.07 3.29
N GLN A 52 -2.84 1.85 3.81
CA GLN A 52 -3.94 1.20 4.53
C GLN A 52 -4.30 1.92 5.84
N MET A 53 -3.32 2.50 6.53
CA MET A 53 -3.53 3.24 7.77
C MET A 53 -4.35 4.53 7.57
N LEU A 54 -4.37 5.11 6.36
CA LEU A 54 -5.16 6.31 6.06
C LEU A 54 -6.68 6.08 6.07
N PHE A 55 -7.13 4.83 5.89
CA PHE A 55 -8.55 4.47 5.80
C PHE A 55 -9.18 4.26 7.19
N GLU A 56 -10.53 4.35 7.23
CA GLU A 56 -11.32 4.28 8.47
C GLU A 56 -11.28 2.89 9.13
N GLN A 57 -11.40 1.83 8.32
CA GLN A 57 -11.61 0.46 8.82
C GLN A 57 -10.69 -0.55 8.14
N SER A 58 -10.48 -1.69 8.78
CA SER A 58 -9.70 -2.79 8.23
C SER A 58 -10.32 -4.14 8.60
N ALA A 59 -10.34 -5.05 7.63
CA ALA A 59 -10.64 -6.46 7.85
C ALA A 59 -9.44 -7.20 8.49
N GLU A 60 -8.26 -6.60 8.53
CA GLU A 60 -7.11 -7.11 9.27
C GLU A 60 -7.24 -6.77 10.75
N GLY A 61 -8.09 -7.51 11.46
CA GLY A 61 -8.49 -7.20 12.82
C GLY A 61 -9.43 -5.98 12.92
N PRO A 62 -10.24 -5.88 13.98
CA PRO A 62 -11.18 -4.78 14.16
C PRO A 62 -10.46 -3.50 14.62
N THR A 63 -9.48 -3.04 13.84
CA THR A 63 -8.64 -1.90 14.21
C THR A 63 -9.01 -0.69 13.35
N PRO A 64 -9.41 0.44 13.97
CA PRO A 64 -9.61 1.68 13.23
C PRO A 64 -8.29 2.17 12.62
N GLY A 65 -8.38 2.86 11.49
CA GLY A 65 -7.26 3.60 10.92
C GLY A 65 -7.29 5.07 11.35
N LEU A 66 -6.52 5.89 10.65
CA LEU A 66 -6.45 7.33 10.89
C LEU A 66 -7.69 8.09 10.38
N ALA A 67 -8.58 7.42 9.63
CA ALA A 67 -9.80 8.00 9.05
C ALA A 67 -9.54 9.30 8.25
N VAL A 68 -8.36 9.42 7.64
CA VAL A 68 -8.01 10.54 6.75
C VAL A 68 -8.77 10.40 5.43
N LEU A 69 -8.99 9.17 4.97
CA LEU A 69 -9.70 8.81 3.74
C LEU A 69 -10.89 7.91 4.05
N GLY A 70 -12.04 8.20 3.44
CA GLY A 70 -13.22 7.36 3.55
C GLY A 70 -13.04 6.03 2.79
N GLY A 71 -13.50 4.94 3.41
CA GLY A 71 -13.41 3.60 2.85
C GLY A 71 -12.80 2.59 3.82
N ARG A 72 -12.42 1.44 3.30
CA ARG A 72 -11.98 0.30 4.11
C ARG A 72 -10.82 -0.47 3.48
N VAL A 73 -10.16 -1.26 4.29
CA VAL A 73 -9.15 -2.24 3.87
C VAL A 73 -9.78 -3.63 3.94
N VAL A 74 -9.68 -4.39 2.86
CA VAL A 74 -10.26 -5.73 2.72
C VAL A 74 -9.23 -6.76 2.31
N GLY A 75 -9.46 -8.03 2.64
CA GLY A 75 -8.64 -9.15 2.21
C GLY A 75 -8.98 -9.63 0.79
N PHE A 76 -8.03 -10.25 0.12
CA PHE A 76 -8.31 -10.95 -1.13
C PHE A 76 -9.20 -12.16 -0.87
N GLU A 77 -10.31 -12.25 -1.61
CA GLU A 77 -11.14 -13.44 -1.62
C GLU A 77 -10.53 -14.49 -2.56
N ILE A 78 -10.09 -15.60 -2.01
CA ILE A 78 -9.51 -16.71 -2.77
C ILE A 78 -10.52 -17.83 -2.90
N THR A 79 -11.29 -17.79 -3.99
CA THR A 79 -12.20 -18.87 -4.34
C THR A 79 -11.44 -20.13 -4.79
N PRO A 80 -12.08 -21.33 -4.79
CA PRO A 80 -11.47 -22.55 -5.31
C PRO A 80 -10.93 -22.40 -6.74
N GLU A 81 -11.66 -21.68 -7.61
CA GLU A 81 -11.29 -21.43 -8.99
C GLU A 81 -10.04 -20.56 -9.09
N ARG A 82 -9.96 -19.47 -8.29
CA ARG A 82 -8.78 -18.60 -8.21
C ARG A 82 -7.57 -19.37 -7.69
N ARG A 83 -7.77 -20.24 -6.70
CA ARG A 83 -6.70 -21.11 -6.18
C ARG A 83 -6.22 -22.09 -7.24
N ALA A 84 -7.12 -22.70 -8.00
CA ALA A 84 -6.79 -23.59 -9.11
C ALA A 84 -6.04 -22.86 -10.24
N ALA A 85 -6.33 -21.58 -10.46
CA ALA A 85 -5.61 -20.68 -11.37
C ALA A 85 -4.25 -20.20 -10.82
N GLY A 86 -3.83 -20.67 -9.65
CA GLY A 86 -2.51 -20.35 -9.07
C GLY A 86 -2.45 -19.04 -8.28
N VAL A 87 -3.59 -18.40 -8.01
CA VAL A 87 -3.65 -17.18 -7.17
C VAL A 87 -3.34 -17.54 -5.72
N LYS A 88 -2.43 -16.81 -5.10
CA LYS A 88 -1.96 -17.02 -3.73
C LYS A 88 -2.11 -15.75 -2.91
N VAL A 89 -2.29 -15.88 -1.61
CA VAL A 89 -2.18 -14.78 -0.65
C VAL A 89 -1.01 -15.08 0.28
N PRO A 90 -0.09 -14.11 0.48
CA PRO A 90 -0.11 -12.74 -0.05
C PRO A 90 0.12 -12.65 -1.57
N HIS A 91 -0.40 -11.57 -2.19
CA HIS A 91 0.06 -11.10 -3.50
C HIS A 91 1.51 -10.65 -3.34
N MET A 92 2.43 -11.43 -3.88
CA MET A 92 3.86 -11.19 -3.75
C MET A 92 4.54 -11.26 -5.12
N GLY A 93 5.23 -10.20 -5.49
CA GLY A 93 5.99 -10.12 -6.73
C GLY A 93 5.71 -8.87 -7.55
N TRP A 94 6.15 -8.90 -8.82
CA TRP A 94 6.00 -7.80 -9.75
C TRP A 94 4.67 -7.88 -10.47
N ASN A 95 3.91 -6.77 -10.46
CA ASN A 95 2.65 -6.67 -11.17
C ASN A 95 2.48 -5.28 -11.79
N GLU A 96 1.61 -5.18 -12.79
CA GLU A 96 1.37 -3.96 -13.55
C GLU A 96 0.47 -3.00 -12.78
N VAL A 97 0.79 -1.71 -12.87
CA VAL A 97 -0.03 -0.62 -12.34
C VAL A 97 -0.52 0.25 -13.50
N TRP A 98 -1.81 0.28 -13.67
CA TRP A 98 -2.50 1.10 -14.66
C TRP A 98 -2.94 2.40 -14.04
N GLN A 99 -2.48 3.51 -14.62
CA GLN A 99 -2.74 4.88 -14.13
C GLN A 99 -4.20 5.27 -14.41
N VAL A 100 -4.90 5.77 -13.41
CA VAL A 100 -6.34 6.15 -13.53
C VAL A 100 -6.48 7.62 -13.93
N GLY A 101 -5.43 8.31 -14.28
CA GLY A 101 -5.45 9.69 -14.70
C GLY A 101 -4.08 10.36 -14.53
N PRO A 102 -3.94 11.57 -15.02
CA PRO A 102 -2.68 12.29 -14.90
C PRO A 102 -2.42 12.69 -13.44
N HIS A 103 -1.21 12.44 -12.96
CA HIS A 103 -0.74 12.91 -11.67
C HIS A 103 0.76 13.23 -11.74
N ALA A 104 1.22 14.21 -10.97
CA ALA A 104 2.62 14.64 -10.99
C ALA A 104 3.60 13.49 -10.66
N LEU A 105 3.20 12.57 -9.77
CA LEU A 105 4.03 11.44 -9.38
C LEU A 105 4.18 10.38 -10.48
N TRP A 106 3.31 10.35 -11.47
CA TRP A 106 3.42 9.46 -12.64
C TRP A 106 4.33 9.99 -13.75
N ARG A 107 4.80 11.23 -13.64
CA ARG A 107 5.64 11.84 -14.69
C ARG A 107 6.88 11.00 -14.98
N GLY A 108 7.07 10.64 -16.28
CA GLY A 108 8.18 9.81 -16.74
C GLY A 108 8.03 8.32 -16.42
N ILE A 109 6.88 7.87 -15.91
CA ILE A 109 6.57 6.48 -15.67
C ILE A 109 5.54 6.04 -16.71
N PRO A 110 5.87 5.09 -17.61
CA PRO A 110 4.93 4.57 -18.59
C PRO A 110 3.71 3.92 -17.90
N ASP A 111 2.53 4.05 -18.50
CA ASP A 111 1.35 3.33 -18.05
C ASP A 111 1.55 1.81 -18.15
N GLY A 112 1.01 1.05 -17.21
CA GLY A 112 1.25 -0.39 -17.11
C GLY A 112 2.65 -0.76 -16.62
N SER A 113 3.44 0.20 -16.09
CA SER A 113 4.74 -0.11 -15.46
C SER A 113 4.58 -1.09 -14.31
N ARG A 114 5.58 -1.98 -14.15
CA ARG A 114 5.57 -3.00 -13.11
C ARG A 114 6.19 -2.49 -11.83
N PHE A 115 5.52 -2.77 -10.71
CA PHE A 115 5.96 -2.47 -9.35
C PHE A 115 5.94 -3.73 -8.50
N TYR A 116 6.68 -3.71 -7.40
CA TYR A 116 6.76 -4.84 -6.47
C TYR A 116 5.70 -4.74 -5.39
N PHE A 117 4.95 -5.81 -5.20
CA PHE A 117 3.88 -5.97 -4.22
C PHE A 117 4.24 -7.04 -3.20
N VAL A 118 3.81 -6.86 -1.96
CA VAL A 118 3.78 -7.88 -0.91
C VAL A 118 2.69 -7.53 0.10
N HIS A 119 1.46 -8.02 -0.14
CA HIS A 119 0.31 -7.70 0.71
C HIS A 119 -0.79 -8.75 0.62
N SER A 120 -1.56 -8.90 1.71
CA SER A 120 -2.74 -9.78 1.80
C SER A 120 -4.05 -9.00 1.79
N TYR A 121 -3.98 -7.68 2.02
CA TYR A 121 -5.12 -6.77 2.09
C TYR A 121 -4.89 -5.61 1.14
N TYR A 122 -5.98 -4.99 0.67
CA TYR A 122 -5.96 -3.82 -0.21
C TYR A 122 -7.05 -2.83 0.18
N CYS A 123 -6.94 -1.58 -0.30
CA CYS A 123 -7.87 -0.51 0.00
C CYS A 123 -9.04 -0.48 -0.99
N GLU A 124 -10.25 -0.37 -0.45
CA GLU A 124 -11.48 -0.02 -1.17
C GLU A 124 -11.90 1.42 -0.79
N PRO A 125 -11.51 2.43 -1.56
CA PRO A 125 -11.95 3.80 -1.34
C PRO A 125 -13.46 3.92 -1.46
N ALA A 126 -14.10 4.71 -0.58
CA ALA A 126 -15.52 5.03 -0.67
C ALA A 126 -15.84 5.84 -1.93
N GLU A 127 -14.88 6.65 -2.39
CA GLU A 127 -15.00 7.46 -3.60
C GLU A 127 -14.06 6.92 -4.68
N ALA A 128 -14.61 6.57 -5.84
CA ALA A 128 -13.83 6.06 -6.98
C ALA A 128 -12.80 7.08 -7.51
N SER A 129 -13.02 8.36 -7.29
CA SER A 129 -12.13 9.46 -7.66
C SER A 129 -10.79 9.44 -6.93
N LEU A 130 -10.69 8.76 -5.79
CA LEU A 130 -9.44 8.59 -5.04
C LEU A 130 -8.46 7.65 -5.74
N ALA A 131 -8.91 6.80 -6.67
CA ALA A 131 -8.04 5.86 -7.35
C ALA A 131 -7.10 6.59 -8.31
N ALA A 132 -5.79 6.52 -8.06
CA ALA A 132 -4.73 7.02 -8.94
C ALA A 132 -4.05 5.89 -9.73
N GLY A 133 -4.16 4.65 -9.28
CA GLY A 133 -3.64 3.47 -9.96
C GLY A 133 -4.47 2.23 -9.66
N ARG A 134 -4.56 1.31 -10.63
CA ARG A 134 -5.24 0.03 -10.51
C ARG A 134 -4.34 -1.11 -10.95
N THR A 135 -4.55 -2.25 -10.32
CA THR A 135 -3.82 -3.49 -10.61
C THR A 135 -4.81 -4.65 -10.61
N ASP A 136 -4.58 -5.65 -11.46
CA ASP A 136 -5.38 -6.87 -11.45
C ASP A 136 -4.63 -7.99 -10.72
N TYR A 137 -5.24 -8.49 -9.64
CA TYR A 137 -4.81 -9.68 -8.91
C TYR A 137 -5.99 -10.25 -8.12
N ALA A 138 -6.44 -11.44 -8.48
CA ALA A 138 -7.70 -11.98 -7.95
C ALA A 138 -8.90 -11.04 -8.16
N GLY A 139 -8.86 -10.21 -9.21
CA GLY A 139 -9.76 -9.12 -9.52
C GLY A 139 -9.06 -7.76 -9.43
N ALA A 140 -9.65 -6.75 -10.07
CA ALA A 140 -9.08 -5.42 -10.09
C ALA A 140 -9.21 -4.74 -8.71
N PHE A 141 -8.12 -4.13 -8.24
CA PHE A 141 -8.10 -3.37 -6.98
C PHE A 141 -7.37 -2.03 -7.13
N THR A 142 -7.62 -1.11 -6.21
CA THR A 142 -6.94 0.19 -6.16
C THR A 142 -5.54 0.02 -5.58
N SER A 143 -4.51 0.18 -6.42
CA SER A 143 -3.10 0.02 -6.06
C SER A 143 -2.38 1.33 -5.76
N ALA A 144 -2.96 2.47 -6.14
CA ALA A 144 -2.52 3.80 -5.71
C ALA A 144 -3.73 4.72 -5.53
N ILE A 145 -3.61 5.65 -4.61
CA ILE A 145 -4.60 6.69 -4.32
C ILE A 145 -3.97 8.07 -4.37
N ALA A 146 -4.76 9.07 -4.73
CA ALA A 146 -4.37 10.47 -4.67
C ALA A 146 -5.54 11.33 -4.20
N ARG A 147 -5.26 12.30 -3.32
CA ARG A 147 -6.18 13.36 -2.90
C ARG A 147 -5.37 14.56 -2.41
N ASP A 148 -5.55 15.69 -3.03
CA ASP A 148 -4.88 16.94 -2.63
C ASP A 148 -3.36 16.76 -2.49
N ASN A 149 -2.85 16.86 -1.26
CA ASN A 149 -1.45 16.70 -0.90
C ASN A 149 -1.05 15.25 -0.55
N ILE A 150 -1.95 14.28 -0.68
CA ILE A 150 -1.73 12.87 -0.37
C ILE A 150 -1.55 12.07 -1.65
N PHE A 151 -0.49 11.28 -1.72
CA PHE A 151 -0.36 10.16 -2.65
C PHE A 151 0.04 8.92 -1.86
N ALA A 152 -0.60 7.78 -2.14
CA ALA A 152 -0.21 6.56 -1.45
C ALA A 152 -0.33 5.33 -2.35
N THR A 153 0.53 4.34 -2.10
CA THR A 153 0.66 3.15 -2.95
C THR A 153 0.59 1.87 -2.13
N GLN A 154 -0.05 0.83 -2.68
CA GLN A 154 -0.03 -0.51 -2.11
C GLN A 154 1.29 -1.23 -2.40
N PHE A 155 1.93 -0.87 -3.50
CA PHE A 155 3.24 -1.40 -3.87
C PHE A 155 4.38 -0.65 -3.15
N HIS A 156 5.57 -1.20 -3.28
CA HIS A 156 6.81 -0.68 -2.69
C HIS A 156 7.66 0.01 -3.75
N PRO A 157 7.58 1.35 -3.92
CA PRO A 157 8.42 2.06 -4.89
C PRO A 157 9.91 1.84 -4.66
N GLU A 158 10.33 1.77 -3.39
CA GLU A 158 11.73 1.55 -3.00
C GLU A 158 12.27 0.18 -3.43
N LYS A 159 11.36 -0.77 -3.80
CA LYS A 159 11.69 -2.11 -4.33
C LYS A 159 11.36 -2.26 -5.81
N SER A 160 10.97 -1.17 -6.48
CA SER A 160 10.37 -1.21 -7.82
C SER A 160 11.29 -0.64 -8.91
N SER A 161 12.60 -0.85 -8.78
CA SER A 161 13.59 -0.50 -9.79
C SER A 161 13.45 0.95 -10.29
N VAL A 162 13.65 1.20 -11.59
CA VAL A 162 13.63 2.55 -12.19
C VAL A 162 12.26 3.23 -12.01
N ALA A 163 11.15 2.52 -12.24
CA ALA A 163 9.81 3.11 -12.10
C ALA A 163 9.55 3.60 -10.67
N GLY A 164 9.94 2.79 -9.68
CA GLY A 164 9.80 3.16 -8.27
C GLY A 164 10.69 4.32 -7.86
N LEU A 165 11.95 4.34 -8.29
CA LEU A 165 12.86 5.44 -8.02
C LEU A 165 12.40 6.74 -8.69
N THR A 166 11.83 6.67 -9.90
CA THR A 166 11.23 7.82 -10.57
C THR A 166 10.06 8.37 -9.78
N LEU A 167 9.17 7.51 -9.27
CA LEU A 167 8.04 7.94 -8.41
C LEU A 167 8.55 8.66 -7.15
N LEU A 168 9.54 8.09 -6.46
CA LEU A 168 10.13 8.70 -5.27
C LEU A 168 10.82 10.04 -5.58
N SER A 169 11.52 10.15 -6.71
CA SER A 169 12.12 11.39 -7.18
C SER A 169 11.06 12.46 -7.50
N ASN A 170 9.95 12.05 -8.14
CA ASN A 170 8.83 12.95 -8.41
C ASN A 170 8.20 13.45 -7.09
N PHE A 171 8.04 12.56 -6.10
CA PHE A 171 7.54 12.96 -4.78
C PHE A 171 8.46 13.96 -4.09
N ALA A 172 9.77 13.77 -4.12
CA ALA A 172 10.73 14.68 -3.48
C ALA A 172 10.66 16.12 -4.00
N THR A 173 10.15 16.32 -5.21
CA THR A 173 9.99 17.62 -5.85
C THR A 173 8.52 18.06 -6.00
N TRP A 174 7.59 17.25 -5.54
CA TRP A 174 6.16 17.50 -5.67
C TRP A 174 5.70 18.65 -4.78
N LYS A 175 4.95 19.54 -5.39
CA LYS A 175 4.25 20.66 -4.74
C LYS A 175 2.78 20.53 -5.12
N PRO A 176 1.94 19.93 -4.26
CA PRO A 176 0.52 19.75 -4.50
C PRO A 176 -0.24 21.06 -4.50
#